data_51f2ef0ee10fc75a578b8ca5c5529ba3
#
_entry.id   51f2ef0ee10fc75a578b8ca5c5529ba3
#
_cell.length_a   1.000
_cell.length_b   1.000
_cell.length_c   1.000
_cell.angle_alpha   90.00
_cell.angle_beta   90.00
_cell.angle_gamma   90.00
#
_symmetry.space_group_name_H-M   'P 1'
#
loop_
_entity.id
_entity.type
_entity.pdbx_description
1 polymer ?
#
loop_
_entity_poly.entity_id
_entity_poly.type
_entity_poly.pdbx_seq_one_letter_code
_entity_poly.pdbx_strand_id
1 'polypeptide(L)'
;MARVTVEDCIKKISNRFELVNLSVQRVKEIIKGAPLSIDRDKDKNPVVALREIAQGQVDPDRLRESAIRSYQKVSDMDEEDEDIREMLEETAWLQRDEDKAVASEEIAEDGLTVTDEAPEGTVE
;
A
#
# COMPACT_ATOMS: atom_id res chain seq x y z
N MET A 1 -9.02 16.12 -34.23
CA MET A 1 -9.20 14.76 -33.69
C MET A 1 -7.84 14.10 -33.56
N ALA A 2 -7.38 13.88 -32.35
CA ALA A 2 -6.12 13.19 -32.16
C ALA A 2 -6.31 11.71 -32.49
N ARG A 3 -5.68 11.26 -33.52
CA ARG A 3 -5.66 9.86 -33.88
C ARG A 3 -4.41 9.23 -33.32
N VAL A 4 -4.55 8.55 -32.18
CA VAL A 4 -3.46 7.75 -31.65
C VAL A 4 -3.52 6.40 -32.30
N THR A 5 -2.49 6.09 -33.08
CA THR A 5 -2.30 4.72 -33.57
C THR A 5 -1.32 4.02 -32.64
N VAL A 6 -1.75 2.90 -32.07
CA VAL A 6 -0.90 2.02 -31.25
C VAL A 6 0.36 1.61 -32.02
N GLU A 7 0.28 1.55 -33.32
CA GLU A 7 1.38 1.26 -34.23
C GLU A 7 2.56 2.23 -34.09
N ASP A 8 2.31 3.51 -33.89
CA ASP A 8 3.36 4.50 -33.68
C ASP A 8 4.03 4.35 -32.30
N CYS A 9 3.25 3.97 -31.31
CA CYS A 9 3.78 3.65 -29.98
C CYS A 9 4.63 2.38 -29.98
N ILE A 10 4.24 1.36 -30.75
CA ILE A 10 4.99 0.08 -30.87
C ILE A 10 6.36 0.28 -31.51
N LYS A 11 6.54 1.27 -32.36
CA LYS A 11 7.85 1.65 -32.89
C LYS A 11 8.84 2.08 -31.79
N LYS A 12 8.32 2.62 -30.73
CA LYS A 12 9.12 3.08 -29.56
C LYS A 12 9.23 2.00 -28.48
N ILE A 13 8.14 1.30 -28.22
CA ILE A 13 8.05 0.23 -27.21
C ILE A 13 7.46 -1.00 -27.91
N SER A 14 8.28 -1.98 -28.18
CA SER A 14 7.90 -3.18 -28.97
C SER A 14 6.89 -4.08 -28.26
N ASN A 15 6.89 -4.10 -26.94
CA ASN A 15 5.99 -4.91 -26.14
C ASN A 15 4.71 -4.15 -25.81
N ARG A 16 3.55 -4.66 -26.26
CA ARG A 16 2.25 -4.05 -26.01
C ARG A 16 1.87 -3.99 -24.55
N PHE A 17 2.21 -5.00 -23.76
CA PHE A 17 1.96 -5.02 -22.32
C PHE A 17 2.80 -3.98 -21.57
N GLU A 18 4.05 -3.84 -21.94
CA GLU A 18 4.91 -2.80 -21.42
C GLU A 18 4.41 -1.40 -21.80
N LEU A 19 3.97 -1.21 -23.04
CA LEU A 19 3.36 0.04 -23.49
C LEU A 19 2.16 0.44 -22.62
N VAL A 20 1.28 -0.50 -22.28
CA VAL A 20 0.13 -0.24 -21.39
C VAL A 20 0.61 0.19 -20.01
N ASN A 21 1.56 -0.51 -19.43
CA ASN A 21 2.09 -0.18 -18.10
C ASN A 21 2.74 1.21 -18.06
N LEU A 22 3.56 1.52 -19.05
CA LEU A 22 4.23 2.82 -19.14
C LEU A 22 3.25 3.96 -19.42
N SER A 23 2.23 3.73 -20.26
CA SER A 23 1.19 4.73 -20.48
C SER A 23 0.37 5.02 -19.22
N VAL A 24 0.02 4.00 -18.44
CA VAL A 24 -0.65 4.15 -17.14
C VAL A 24 0.23 4.91 -16.16
N GLN A 25 1.51 4.63 -16.11
CA GLN A 25 2.45 5.38 -15.26
C GLN A 25 2.49 6.86 -15.65
N ARG A 26 2.55 7.17 -16.94
CA ARG A 26 2.49 8.55 -17.42
C ARG A 26 1.18 9.24 -17.06
N VAL A 27 0.05 8.55 -17.17
CA VAL A 27 -1.26 9.06 -16.73
C VAL A 27 -1.25 9.41 -15.24
N LYS A 28 -0.67 8.57 -14.40
CA LYS A 28 -0.51 8.85 -12.95
C LYS A 28 0.33 10.11 -12.71
N GLU A 29 1.41 10.30 -13.46
CA GLU A 29 2.23 11.51 -13.39
C GLU A 29 1.43 12.77 -13.80
N ILE A 30 0.66 12.70 -14.88
CA ILE A 30 -0.20 13.80 -15.34
C ILE A 30 -1.25 14.17 -14.29
N ILE A 31 -1.89 13.17 -13.66
CA ILE A 31 -2.86 13.38 -12.58
C ILE A 31 -2.21 14.06 -11.36
N LYS A 32 -0.96 13.72 -11.06
CA LYS A 32 -0.18 14.33 -9.98
C LYS A 32 0.29 15.77 -10.29
N GLY A 33 0.07 16.25 -11.50
CA GLY A 33 0.41 17.60 -11.92
C GLY A 33 1.70 17.73 -12.73
N ALA A 34 2.21 16.64 -13.31
CA ALA A 34 3.36 16.72 -14.20
C ALA A 34 3.06 17.57 -15.44
N PRO A 35 4.01 18.36 -15.93
CA PRO A 35 3.80 19.17 -17.11
C PRO A 35 3.58 18.31 -18.36
N LEU A 36 2.67 18.73 -19.21
CA LEU A 36 2.43 18.11 -20.50
C LEU A 36 3.51 18.54 -21.50
N SER A 37 4.04 17.58 -22.23
CA SER A 37 5.03 17.85 -23.30
C SER A 37 4.38 18.20 -24.62
N ILE A 38 3.08 17.92 -24.76
CA ILE A 38 2.28 18.21 -25.96
C ILE A 38 0.99 18.93 -25.57
N ASP A 39 0.39 19.59 -26.54
CA ASP A 39 -0.91 20.24 -26.36
C ASP A 39 -2.01 19.18 -26.12
N ARG A 40 -2.85 19.40 -25.10
CA ARG A 40 -3.91 18.48 -24.70
C ARG A 40 -4.98 18.29 -25.76
N ASP A 41 -5.29 19.33 -26.54
CA ASP A 41 -6.28 19.30 -27.64
C ASP A 41 -7.64 18.67 -27.28
N LYS A 42 -8.07 18.87 -26.03
CA LYS A 42 -9.29 18.29 -25.41
C LYS A 42 -9.30 16.76 -25.27
N ASP A 43 -8.15 16.13 -25.39
CA ASP A 43 -8.00 14.69 -25.21
C ASP A 43 -8.00 14.30 -23.71
N LYS A 44 -8.42 13.09 -23.44
CA LYS A 44 -8.33 12.47 -22.10
C LYS A 44 -6.87 12.12 -21.77
N ASN A 45 -6.55 12.05 -20.49
CA ASN A 45 -5.20 11.75 -20.03
C ASN A 45 -4.54 10.51 -20.65
N PRO A 46 -5.24 9.36 -20.82
CA PRO A 46 -4.64 8.21 -21.49
C PRO A 46 -4.24 8.47 -22.95
N VAL A 47 -5.06 9.22 -23.67
CA VAL A 47 -4.77 9.58 -25.06
C VAL A 47 -3.58 10.51 -25.15
N VAL A 48 -3.51 11.49 -24.26
CA VAL A 48 -2.35 12.42 -24.16
C VAL A 48 -1.06 11.67 -23.86
N ALA A 49 -1.08 10.73 -22.90
CA ALA A 49 0.06 9.90 -22.56
C ALA A 49 0.57 9.06 -23.75
N LEU A 50 -0.33 8.44 -24.49
CA LEU A 50 0.03 7.66 -25.67
C LEU A 50 0.58 8.55 -26.79
N ARG A 51 0.06 9.75 -26.98
CA ARG A 51 0.58 10.72 -27.96
C ARG A 51 1.98 11.19 -27.59
N GLU A 52 2.25 11.45 -26.32
CA GLU A 52 3.59 11.82 -25.85
C GLU A 52 4.61 10.69 -26.10
N ILE A 53 4.23 9.44 -25.87
CA ILE A 53 5.07 8.28 -26.17
C ILE A 53 5.30 8.14 -27.68
N ALA A 54 4.25 8.26 -28.50
CA ALA A 54 4.33 8.14 -29.96
C ALA A 54 5.25 9.21 -30.58
N GLN A 55 5.22 10.42 -30.05
CA GLN A 55 6.06 11.52 -30.50
C GLN A 55 7.49 11.49 -29.92
N GLY A 56 7.75 10.56 -28.99
CA GLY A 56 9.06 10.44 -28.34
C GLY A 56 9.40 11.59 -27.38
N GLN A 57 8.40 12.33 -26.90
CA GLN A 57 8.58 13.43 -25.95
C GLN A 57 8.88 12.93 -24.52
N VAL A 58 8.50 11.71 -24.23
CA VAL A 58 8.76 11.07 -22.93
C VAL A 58 9.64 9.85 -23.16
N ASP A 59 10.70 9.75 -22.37
CA ASP A 59 11.62 8.63 -22.41
C ASP A 59 10.99 7.38 -21.77
N PRO A 60 10.88 6.24 -22.50
CA PRO A 60 10.36 5.00 -21.94
C PRO A 60 11.16 4.47 -20.75
N ASP A 61 12.48 4.62 -20.76
CA ASP A 61 13.36 4.14 -19.68
C ASP A 61 13.11 4.91 -18.38
N ARG A 62 12.93 6.22 -18.47
CA ARG A 62 12.54 7.03 -17.32
C ARG A 62 11.18 6.62 -16.74
N LEU A 63 10.20 6.34 -17.59
CA LEU A 63 8.89 5.86 -17.15
C LEU A 63 8.99 4.49 -16.47
N ARG A 64 9.85 3.63 -16.97
CA ARG A 64 10.11 2.30 -16.39
C ARG A 64 10.70 2.43 -14.98
N GLU A 65 11.71 3.27 -14.81
CA GLU A 65 12.30 3.54 -13.49
C GLU A 65 11.29 4.16 -12.52
N SER A 66 10.47 5.10 -13.00
CA SER A 66 9.41 5.73 -12.19
C SER A 66 8.36 4.71 -11.75
N ALA A 67 7.99 3.77 -12.62
CA ALA A 67 7.07 2.68 -12.30
C ALA A 67 7.66 1.76 -11.22
N ILE A 68 8.89 1.30 -11.39
CA ILE A 68 9.59 0.45 -10.42
C ILE A 68 9.64 1.14 -9.05
N ARG A 69 10.03 2.40 -9.01
CA ARG A 69 10.11 3.18 -7.77
C ARG A 69 8.74 3.34 -7.10
N SER A 70 7.66 3.48 -7.88
CA SER A 70 6.32 3.60 -7.31
C SER A 70 5.85 2.30 -6.63
N TYR A 71 6.23 1.15 -7.18
CA TYR A 71 5.94 -0.14 -6.56
C TYR A 71 6.81 -0.40 -5.31
N GLN A 72 8.06 0.01 -5.33
CA GLN A 72 8.94 -0.07 -4.14
C GLN A 72 8.42 0.78 -2.98
N LYS A 73 7.91 1.97 -3.25
CA LYS A 73 7.32 2.82 -2.19
C LYS A 73 6.10 2.19 -1.51
N VAL A 74 5.29 1.45 -2.26
CA VAL A 74 4.14 0.72 -1.67
C VAL A 74 4.65 -0.39 -0.75
N SER A 75 5.71 -1.08 -1.15
CA SER A 75 6.35 -2.10 -0.31
C SER A 75 6.91 -1.51 0.99
N ASP A 76 7.60 -0.37 0.91
CA ASP A 76 8.15 0.30 2.10
C ASP A 76 7.04 0.76 3.07
N MET A 77 5.89 1.21 2.55
CA MET A 77 4.75 1.59 3.38
C MET A 77 4.11 0.38 4.08
N ASP A 78 4.02 -0.76 3.39
CA ASP A 78 3.48 -1.99 3.97
C ASP A 78 4.37 -2.52 5.11
N GLU A 79 5.70 -2.42 4.97
CA GLU A 79 6.66 -2.77 6.02
C GLU A 79 6.57 -1.83 7.23
N GLU A 80 6.46 -0.52 7.02
CA GLU A 80 6.27 0.45 8.12
C GLU A 80 4.95 0.21 8.87
N ASP A 81 3.87 -0.16 8.16
CA ASP A 81 2.58 -0.47 8.76
C ASP A 81 2.62 -1.79 9.56
N GLU A 82 3.40 -2.78 9.13
CA GLU A 82 3.62 -4.02 9.89
C GLU A 82 4.40 -3.76 11.17
N ASP A 83 5.47 -2.97 11.12
CA ASP A 83 6.27 -2.59 12.29
C ASP A 83 5.43 -1.80 13.32
N ILE A 84 4.58 -0.88 12.85
CA ILE A 84 3.66 -0.13 13.72
C ILE A 84 2.63 -1.07 14.35
N ARG A 85 2.13 -2.05 13.62
CA ARG A 85 1.17 -3.04 14.14
C ARG A 85 1.79 -3.93 15.21
N GLU A 86 3.00 -4.44 14.99
CA GLU A 86 3.74 -5.22 15.99
C GLU A 86 3.99 -4.41 17.26
N MET A 87 4.39 -3.13 17.11
CA MET A 87 4.62 -2.22 18.22
C MET A 87 3.35 -1.94 19.03
N LEU A 88 2.19 -1.82 18.35
CA LEU A 88 0.90 -1.65 19.00
C LEU A 88 0.44 -2.93 19.74
N GLU A 89 0.70 -4.10 19.17
CA GLU A 89 0.39 -5.38 19.81
C GLU A 89 1.26 -5.59 21.06
N GLU A 90 2.55 -5.25 20.99
CA GLU A 90 3.46 -5.35 22.11
C GLU A 90 3.06 -4.41 23.27
N THR A 91 2.68 -3.17 22.96
CA THR A 91 2.20 -2.22 23.97
C THR A 91 0.86 -2.65 24.57
N ALA A 92 -0.05 -3.20 23.78
CA ALA A 92 -1.33 -3.71 24.26
C ALA A 92 -1.16 -4.94 25.17
N TRP A 93 -0.14 -5.76 24.92
CA TRP A 93 0.17 -6.91 25.76
C TRP A 93 0.71 -6.47 27.13
N LEU A 94 1.60 -5.49 27.17
CA LEU A 94 2.13 -4.92 28.42
C LEU A 94 1.03 -4.27 29.28
N GLN A 95 0.12 -3.53 28.68
CA GLN A 95 -1.02 -2.94 29.39
C GLN A 95 -1.96 -4.00 29.99
N ARG A 96 -2.17 -5.10 29.29
CA ARG A 96 -3.01 -6.20 29.78
C ARG A 96 -2.44 -6.88 31.03
N ASP A 97 -1.12 -6.95 31.12
CA ASP A 97 -0.44 -7.52 32.28
C ASP A 97 -0.47 -6.58 33.49
N GLU A 98 -0.38 -5.26 33.26
CA GLU A 98 -0.55 -4.25 34.31
C GLU A 98 -1.99 -4.25 34.86
N ASP A 99 -3.00 -4.28 34.01
CA ASP A 99 -4.42 -4.34 34.38
C ASP A 99 -4.73 -5.63 35.18
N LYS A 100 -4.09 -6.73 34.83
CA LYS A 100 -4.23 -8.00 35.51
C LYS A 100 -3.56 -8.00 36.91
N ALA A 101 -2.43 -7.31 37.04
CA ALA A 101 -1.74 -7.14 38.30
C ALA A 101 -2.56 -6.27 39.27
N VAL A 102 -3.11 -5.16 38.79
CA VAL A 102 -3.99 -4.26 39.58
C VAL A 102 -5.26 -4.99 40.02
N ALA A 103 -5.90 -5.72 39.13
CA ALA A 103 -7.09 -6.51 39.47
C ALA A 103 -6.82 -7.61 40.52
N SER A 104 -5.62 -8.20 40.52
CA SER A 104 -5.24 -9.20 41.53
C SER A 104 -4.95 -8.59 42.89
N GLU A 105 -4.44 -7.36 42.94
CA GLU A 105 -4.23 -6.61 44.20
C GLU A 105 -5.58 -6.17 44.80
N GLU A 106 -6.53 -5.68 44.03
CA GLU A 106 -7.86 -5.32 44.50
C GLU A 106 -8.62 -6.50 45.07
N ILE A 107 -8.51 -7.70 44.46
CA ILE A 107 -9.14 -8.93 44.97
C ILE A 107 -8.49 -9.37 46.28
N ALA A 108 -7.19 -9.15 46.48
CA ALA A 108 -6.49 -9.49 47.70
C ALA A 108 -6.85 -8.55 48.87
N GLU A 109 -7.14 -7.28 48.64
CA GLU A 109 -7.60 -6.32 49.64
C GLU A 109 -9.04 -6.55 50.09
N ASP A 110 -9.94 -7.06 49.21
CA ASP A 110 -11.34 -7.35 49.54
C ASP A 110 -11.55 -8.68 50.31
N GLY A 111 -10.50 -9.41 50.61
CA GLY A 111 -10.54 -10.58 51.47
C GLY A 111 -11.36 -11.75 50.96
N LEU A 112 -11.67 -11.79 49.67
CA LEU A 112 -12.30 -12.90 49.00
C LEU A 112 -11.26 -14.01 48.70
N THR A 113 -10.95 -14.79 49.69
CA THR A 113 -10.25 -16.07 49.49
C THR A 113 -11.25 -17.08 48.91
N VAL A 114 -11.07 -17.36 47.63
CA VAL A 114 -11.72 -18.55 47.05
C VAL A 114 -11.03 -19.79 47.62
N THR A 115 -11.63 -20.37 48.65
CA THR A 115 -11.24 -21.68 49.10
C THR A 115 -11.74 -22.67 48.09
N ASP A 116 -10.85 -23.26 47.39
CA ASP A 116 -11.08 -24.36 46.47
C ASP A 116 -11.32 -25.64 47.32
N GLU A 117 -12.52 -25.77 47.91
CA GLU A 117 -12.96 -27.02 48.49
C GLU A 117 -13.42 -27.96 47.38
N ALA A 118 -12.53 -28.82 46.98
CA ALA A 118 -12.87 -29.97 46.17
C ALA A 118 -13.88 -30.84 46.91
N PRO A 119 -15.04 -31.20 46.34
CA PRO A 119 -15.95 -32.15 46.96
C PRO A 119 -15.29 -33.52 46.93
N GLU A 120 -14.96 -34.03 48.09
CA GLU A 120 -14.62 -35.43 48.26
C GLU A 120 -15.86 -36.27 47.94
N GLY A 121 -15.85 -36.85 46.76
CA GLY A 121 -16.84 -37.85 46.36
C GLY A 121 -16.60 -39.13 47.16
N THR A 122 -17.45 -39.40 48.10
CA THR A 122 -17.60 -40.71 48.74
C THR A 122 -18.05 -41.70 47.67
N VAL A 123 -17.20 -42.63 47.33
CA VAL A 123 -17.54 -43.83 46.57
C VAL A 123 -17.85 -44.92 47.55
N GLU A 124 -19.12 -45.34 47.58
CA GLU A 124 -19.52 -46.69 48.03
C GLU A 124 -19.83 -47.53 46.78
#